data_08909408f8de7dd39d441c883586ce7d
#
_entry.id   08909408f8de7dd39d441c883586ce7d
#
_cell.length_a   1.000
_cell.length_b   1.000
_cell.length_c   1.000
_cell.angle_alpha   90.00
_cell.angle_beta   90.00
_cell.angle_gamma   90.00
#
_symmetry.space_group_name_H-M   'P 1'
#
loop_
_entity.id
_entity.type
_entity.pdbx_description
1 polymer ?
#
loop_
_entity_poly.entity_id
_entity_poly.type
_entity_poly.pdbx_seq_one_letter_code
_entity_poly.pdbx_strand_id
1 'polypeptide(L)'
;MKQIKKTKKQQVKTRNTQVVEPIRDKRDIKRIIDYFNSQNKRKYAVLFELGVNSGLRVSDLLKLKVKDVLDKDKISLREKKTNKAKVFPLKQSLQKLLNEFCYKRDLNEYLFLGKHWQALDRIVIYKALVSACKCLNINANVGTHTMRKTFAYHHYKQYKDIALLQTIFNHYTPEVTKRYIGITQDEINESYLNLNLEPPIDELNKAKVSSRIKARRVSSYCHSYIKNGGTVHKEFALNVLELLNA
;
A
#
# COMPACT_ATOMS: atom_id res chain seq x y z
N MET A 1 12.17 64.90 10.95
CA MET A 1 11.08 64.11 10.39
C MET A 1 11.62 62.80 9.87
N LYS A 2 11.44 61.70 10.59
CA LYS A 2 11.88 60.32 10.18
C LYS A 2 10.70 59.62 9.50
N GLN A 3 10.83 59.28 8.23
CA GLN A 3 9.84 58.48 7.51
C GLN A 3 9.93 57.02 7.94
N ILE A 4 8.84 56.49 8.44
CA ILE A 4 8.66 55.07 8.78
C ILE A 4 8.33 54.32 7.51
N LYS A 5 9.25 53.50 7.03
CA LYS A 5 9.02 52.57 5.92
C LYS A 5 8.09 51.44 6.38
N LYS A 6 6.85 51.43 5.85
CA LYS A 6 5.88 50.33 6.02
C LYS A 6 6.39 49.06 5.27
N THR A 7 6.81 48.10 6.02
CA THR A 7 7.14 46.73 5.50
C THR A 7 5.84 46.04 5.08
N LYS A 8 5.69 45.76 3.79
CA LYS A 8 4.61 44.93 3.26
C LYS A 8 4.81 43.51 3.76
N LYS A 9 3.97 43.03 4.68
CA LYS A 9 3.83 41.60 5.02
C LYS A 9 3.40 40.87 3.76
N GLN A 10 4.29 40.04 3.19
CA GLN A 10 3.94 39.04 2.17
C GLN A 10 3.02 38.00 2.83
N GLN A 11 1.75 38.03 2.47
CA GLN A 11 0.83 36.93 2.79
C GLN A 11 1.29 35.70 2.00
N VAL A 12 1.91 34.76 2.69
CA VAL A 12 2.17 33.41 2.16
C VAL A 12 0.80 32.77 1.95
N LYS A 13 0.32 32.77 0.71
CA LYS A 13 -0.83 31.94 0.31
C LYS A 13 -0.45 30.48 0.56
N THR A 14 -0.87 29.93 1.67
CA THR A 14 -0.88 28.48 1.91
C THR A 14 -1.76 27.85 0.83
N ARG A 15 -1.14 27.38 -0.24
CA ARG A 15 -1.80 26.49 -1.19
C ARG A 15 -2.20 25.24 -0.40
N ASN A 16 -3.48 25.08 -0.17
CA ASN A 16 -4.07 23.86 0.35
C ASN A 16 -3.88 22.78 -0.74
N THR A 17 -2.66 22.25 -0.84
CA THR A 17 -2.32 21.18 -1.78
C THR A 17 -2.82 19.89 -1.17
N GLN A 18 -4.07 19.54 -1.47
CA GLN A 18 -4.61 18.23 -1.12
C GLN A 18 -3.62 17.15 -1.58
N VAL A 19 -3.23 16.30 -0.64
CA VAL A 19 -2.24 15.24 -0.89
C VAL A 19 -2.82 14.25 -1.90
N VAL A 20 -2.10 14.03 -3.00
CA VAL A 20 -2.49 13.02 -4.00
C VAL A 20 -2.54 11.65 -3.34
N GLU A 21 -3.58 10.86 -3.64
CA GLU A 21 -3.85 9.57 -3.04
C GLU A 21 -3.65 8.39 -4.00
N PRO A 22 -3.41 7.18 -3.47
CA PRO A 22 -3.49 5.94 -4.23
C PRO A 22 -4.94 5.55 -4.51
N ILE A 23 -5.18 4.76 -5.54
CA ILE A 23 -6.44 4.00 -5.69
C ILE A 23 -6.31 2.74 -4.82
N ARG A 24 -7.07 2.69 -3.71
CA ARG A 24 -6.92 1.64 -2.70
C ARG A 24 -7.69 0.36 -3.04
N ASP A 25 -8.88 0.50 -3.62
CA ASP A 25 -9.69 -0.65 -4.03
C ASP A 25 -9.22 -1.18 -5.38
N LYS A 26 -8.89 -2.48 -5.44
CA LYS A 26 -8.51 -3.16 -6.69
C LYS A 26 -9.65 -3.18 -7.71
N ARG A 27 -10.90 -3.15 -7.25
CA ARG A 27 -12.09 -3.06 -8.13
C ARG A 27 -12.10 -1.72 -8.85
N ASP A 28 -11.74 -0.63 -8.18
CA ASP A 28 -11.68 0.69 -8.79
C ASP A 28 -10.57 0.80 -9.85
N ILE A 29 -9.44 0.11 -9.64
CA ILE A 29 -8.40 0.00 -10.67
C ILE A 29 -8.99 -0.62 -11.95
N LYS A 30 -9.71 -1.74 -11.81
CA LYS A 30 -10.37 -2.40 -12.94
C LYS A 30 -11.44 -1.50 -13.57
N ARG A 31 -12.30 -0.86 -12.79
CA ARG A 31 -13.33 0.07 -13.28
C ARG A 31 -12.76 1.23 -14.10
N ILE A 32 -11.60 1.78 -13.70
CA ILE A 32 -10.91 2.84 -14.46
C ILE A 32 -10.42 2.32 -15.82
N ILE A 33 -9.84 1.12 -15.86
CA ILE A 33 -9.37 0.48 -17.09
C ILE A 33 -10.57 0.23 -18.04
N ASP A 34 -11.63 -0.39 -17.50
CA ASP A 34 -12.85 -0.70 -18.26
C ASP A 34 -13.53 0.59 -18.79
N TYR A 35 -13.57 1.66 -17.98
CA TYR A 35 -14.07 2.97 -18.40
C TYR A 35 -13.28 3.54 -19.58
N PHE A 36 -11.96 3.51 -19.53
CA PHE A 36 -11.18 4.01 -20.67
C PHE A 36 -11.39 3.16 -21.92
N ASN A 37 -11.51 1.85 -21.80
CA ASN A 37 -11.77 0.95 -22.93
C ASN A 37 -13.17 1.22 -23.52
N SER A 38 -14.21 1.40 -22.70
CA SER A 38 -15.58 1.70 -23.15
C SER A 38 -15.67 3.05 -23.88
N GLN A 39 -14.78 3.99 -23.55
CA GLN A 39 -14.69 5.29 -24.21
C GLN A 39 -13.78 5.30 -25.45
N ASN A 40 -13.37 4.13 -25.98
CA ASN A 40 -12.37 3.99 -27.05
C ASN A 40 -11.04 4.70 -26.76
N LYS A 41 -10.71 4.85 -25.47
CA LYS A 41 -9.48 5.49 -25.01
C LYS A 41 -8.44 4.46 -24.57
N ARG A 42 -8.26 3.38 -25.36
CA ARG A 42 -7.35 2.25 -25.06
C ARG A 42 -5.95 2.72 -24.64
N LYS A 43 -5.44 3.77 -25.24
CA LYS A 43 -4.16 4.38 -24.85
C LYS A 43 -4.08 4.74 -23.36
N TYR A 44 -5.15 5.30 -22.80
CA TYR A 44 -5.17 5.67 -21.37
C TYR A 44 -5.35 4.46 -20.47
N ALA A 45 -6.11 3.44 -20.92
CA ALA A 45 -6.23 2.17 -20.22
C ALA A 45 -4.87 1.49 -20.06
N VAL A 46 -4.14 1.32 -21.17
CA VAL A 46 -2.79 0.70 -21.20
C VAL A 46 -1.79 1.52 -20.37
N LEU A 47 -1.81 2.86 -20.47
CA LEU A 47 -0.93 3.73 -19.70
C LEU A 47 -1.21 3.59 -18.20
N PHE A 48 -2.47 3.60 -17.80
CA PHE A 48 -2.86 3.45 -16.40
C PHE A 48 -2.46 2.07 -15.87
N GLU A 49 -2.75 1.00 -16.60
CA GLU A 49 -2.41 -0.37 -16.22
C GLU A 49 -0.89 -0.58 -16.10
N LEU A 50 -0.11 -0.11 -17.09
CA LEU A 50 1.34 -0.14 -16.99
C LEU A 50 1.85 0.69 -15.80
N GLY A 51 1.27 1.86 -15.55
CA GLY A 51 1.65 2.75 -14.47
C GLY A 51 1.44 2.16 -13.07
N VAL A 52 0.29 1.52 -12.84
CA VAL A 52 -0.04 0.89 -11.55
C VAL A 52 0.69 -0.44 -11.34
N ASN A 53 1.18 -1.09 -12.40
CA ASN A 53 1.96 -2.34 -12.30
C ASN A 53 3.48 -2.13 -12.26
N SER A 54 3.99 -0.99 -12.75
CA SER A 54 5.44 -0.69 -12.78
C SER A 54 5.88 0.26 -11.68
N GLY A 55 4.97 1.07 -11.15
CA GLY A 55 5.29 2.16 -10.23
C GLY A 55 6.21 3.23 -10.82
N LEU A 56 6.36 3.31 -12.15
CA LEU A 56 7.15 4.34 -12.81
C LEU A 56 6.56 5.75 -12.57
N ARG A 57 7.42 6.75 -12.64
CA ARG A 57 6.93 8.14 -12.72
C ARG A 57 6.24 8.35 -14.07
N VAL A 58 5.19 9.13 -14.10
CA VAL A 58 4.47 9.44 -15.35
C VAL A 58 5.40 9.98 -16.43
N SER A 59 6.40 10.80 -16.07
CA SER A 59 7.41 11.31 -17.00
C SER A 59 8.27 10.22 -17.65
N ASP A 60 8.48 9.11 -16.94
CA ASP A 60 9.29 8.00 -17.43
C ASP A 60 8.42 7.05 -18.29
N LEU A 61 7.15 6.83 -17.88
CA LEU A 61 6.17 6.12 -18.71
C LEU A 61 5.97 6.77 -20.08
N LEU A 62 5.82 8.09 -20.10
CA LEU A 62 5.55 8.84 -21.34
C LEU A 62 6.75 8.91 -22.29
N LYS A 63 7.95 8.56 -21.83
CA LYS A 63 9.15 8.47 -22.69
C LYS A 63 9.35 7.12 -23.36
N LEU A 64 8.63 6.09 -22.90
CA LEU A 64 8.74 4.76 -23.48
C LEU A 64 8.38 4.80 -24.96
N LYS A 65 9.13 4.06 -25.74
CA LYS A 65 8.88 3.79 -27.15
C LYS A 65 8.35 2.37 -27.34
N VAL A 66 7.79 2.08 -28.47
CA VAL A 66 7.29 0.74 -28.82
C VAL A 66 8.39 -0.31 -28.66
N LYS A 67 9.61 -0.04 -29.13
CA LYS A 67 10.77 -0.94 -29.00
C LYS A 67 11.18 -1.27 -27.56
N ASP A 68 10.77 -0.46 -26.58
CA ASP A 68 11.13 -0.67 -25.19
C ASP A 68 10.24 -1.71 -24.51
N VAL A 69 9.10 -2.07 -25.15
CA VAL A 69 8.09 -2.94 -24.56
C VAL A 69 7.65 -4.11 -25.46
N LEU A 70 7.72 -3.95 -26.78
CA LEU A 70 7.28 -4.98 -27.73
C LEU A 70 8.19 -6.20 -27.61
N ASP A 71 7.58 -7.38 -27.42
CA ASP A 71 8.23 -8.68 -27.24
C ASP A 71 9.30 -8.69 -26.16
N LYS A 72 9.09 -7.90 -25.08
CA LYS A 72 9.97 -7.82 -23.93
C LYS A 72 9.35 -8.53 -22.72
N ASP A 73 10.18 -9.27 -22.01
CA ASP A 73 9.88 -9.87 -20.69
C ASP A 73 10.16 -8.88 -19.52
N LYS A 74 10.96 -7.84 -19.80
CA LYS A 74 11.35 -6.80 -18.87
C LYS A 74 11.48 -5.46 -19.58
N ILE A 75 11.24 -4.38 -18.84
CA ILE A 75 11.51 -3.00 -19.30
C ILE A 75 12.78 -2.51 -18.63
N SER A 76 13.71 -1.98 -19.45
CA SER A 76 14.93 -1.33 -19.01
C SER A 76 14.90 0.13 -19.43
N LEU A 77 15.08 1.04 -18.48
CA LEU A 77 15.09 2.48 -18.76
C LEU A 77 16.02 3.24 -17.81
N ARG A 78 16.35 4.46 -18.17
CA ARG A 78 17.05 5.41 -17.29
C ARG A 78 16.07 6.50 -16.84
N GLU A 79 15.85 6.57 -15.51
CA GLU A 79 14.90 7.53 -14.93
C GLU A 79 15.32 8.99 -15.21
N LYS A 80 14.37 9.83 -15.66
CA LYS A 80 14.64 11.25 -15.96
C LYS A 80 15.16 12.04 -14.76
N LYS A 81 14.57 11.81 -13.58
CA LYS A 81 14.85 12.62 -12.39
C LYS A 81 16.15 12.24 -11.69
N THR A 82 16.47 10.97 -11.64
CA THR A 82 17.60 10.43 -10.84
C THR A 82 18.78 10.00 -11.69
N ASN A 83 18.58 9.90 -13.02
CA ASN A 83 19.52 9.35 -13.98
C ASN A 83 19.95 7.89 -13.67
N LYS A 84 19.27 7.21 -12.76
CA LYS A 84 19.56 5.82 -12.39
C LYS A 84 18.92 4.86 -13.38
N ALA A 85 19.65 3.78 -13.68
CA ALA A 85 19.08 2.66 -14.44
C ALA A 85 17.98 1.98 -13.61
N LYS A 86 16.91 1.57 -14.29
CA LYS A 86 15.83 0.79 -13.71
C LYS A 86 15.45 -0.32 -14.65
N VAL A 87 15.42 -1.54 -14.13
CA VAL A 87 14.97 -2.73 -14.83
C VAL A 87 13.87 -3.37 -13.98
N PHE A 88 12.79 -3.79 -14.62
CA PHE A 88 11.73 -4.53 -13.92
C PHE A 88 11.06 -5.52 -14.86
N PRO A 89 10.68 -6.72 -14.36
CA PRO A 89 10.01 -7.74 -15.15
C PRO A 89 8.56 -7.35 -15.44
N LEU A 90 8.04 -7.83 -16.56
CA LEU A 90 6.65 -7.70 -16.93
C LEU A 90 5.91 -9.02 -16.64
N LYS A 91 4.76 -8.92 -15.98
CA LYS A 91 3.85 -10.06 -15.86
C LYS A 91 3.37 -10.48 -17.25
N GLN A 92 3.13 -11.77 -17.47
CA GLN A 92 2.71 -12.30 -18.76
C GLN A 92 1.44 -11.61 -19.31
N SER A 93 0.46 -11.31 -18.45
CA SER A 93 -0.74 -10.57 -18.86
C SER A 93 -0.42 -9.16 -19.39
N LEU A 94 0.55 -8.47 -18.76
CA LEU A 94 0.97 -7.14 -19.19
C LEU A 94 1.81 -7.20 -20.47
N GLN A 95 2.64 -8.23 -20.65
CA GLN A 95 3.35 -8.49 -21.92
C GLN A 95 2.35 -8.65 -23.06
N LYS A 96 1.34 -9.51 -22.88
CA LYS A 96 0.29 -9.73 -23.89
C LYS A 96 -0.44 -8.43 -24.22
N LEU A 97 -0.85 -7.66 -23.22
CA LEU A 97 -1.51 -6.36 -23.41
C LEU A 97 -0.62 -5.37 -24.21
N LEU A 98 0.66 -5.29 -23.88
CA LEU A 98 1.60 -4.40 -24.56
C LEU A 98 1.87 -4.83 -25.99
N ASN A 99 2.04 -6.13 -26.25
CA ASN A 99 2.23 -6.66 -27.60
C ASN A 99 1.01 -6.41 -28.49
N GLU A 100 -0.21 -6.63 -27.96
CA GLU A 100 -1.46 -6.28 -28.67
C GLU A 100 -1.58 -4.77 -28.93
N PHE A 101 -1.18 -3.95 -27.96
CA PHE A 101 -1.22 -2.48 -28.11
C PHE A 101 -0.18 -1.95 -29.09
N CYS A 102 0.94 -2.64 -29.23
CA CYS A 102 2.04 -2.28 -30.13
C CYS A 102 1.95 -2.93 -31.52
N TYR A 103 0.95 -3.78 -31.76
CA TYR A 103 0.83 -4.52 -33.02
C TYR A 103 0.82 -3.58 -34.22
N LYS A 104 1.72 -3.84 -35.21
CA LYS A 104 1.92 -3.05 -36.43
C LYS A 104 2.30 -1.58 -36.22
N ARG A 105 2.82 -1.20 -35.05
CA ARG A 105 3.31 0.16 -34.79
C ARG A 105 4.81 0.28 -35.05
N ASP A 106 5.27 1.50 -35.39
CA ASP A 106 6.69 1.76 -35.57
C ASP A 106 7.47 1.64 -34.26
N LEU A 107 8.63 0.99 -34.30
CA LEU A 107 9.46 0.73 -33.12
C LEU A 107 9.99 1.98 -32.45
N ASN A 108 10.21 3.06 -33.19
CA ASN A 108 10.75 4.32 -32.67
C ASN A 108 9.67 5.30 -32.22
N GLU A 109 8.41 4.99 -32.48
CA GLU A 109 7.26 5.76 -32.04
C GLU A 109 7.16 5.75 -30.51
N TYR A 110 6.67 6.85 -29.91
CA TYR A 110 6.35 6.85 -28.48
C TYR A 110 5.22 5.87 -28.20
N LEU A 111 5.37 5.07 -27.16
CA LEU A 111 4.35 4.11 -26.73
C LEU A 111 3.00 4.80 -26.49
N PHE A 112 3.02 5.97 -25.85
CA PHE A 112 1.86 6.81 -25.62
C PHE A 112 1.95 8.09 -26.45
N LEU A 113 1.54 7.96 -27.70
CA LEU A 113 1.63 9.02 -28.69
C LEU A 113 0.63 10.14 -28.38
N GLY A 114 1.11 11.37 -28.37
CA GLY A 114 0.35 12.61 -28.26
C GLY A 114 0.07 13.26 -29.61
N LYS A 115 -0.02 14.59 -29.62
CA LYS A 115 -0.13 15.39 -30.85
C LYS A 115 1.23 15.55 -31.50
N HIS A 116 1.23 15.80 -32.80
CA HIS A 116 2.45 16.09 -33.60
C HIS A 116 3.56 15.03 -33.43
N TRP A 117 3.18 13.75 -33.32
CA TRP A 117 4.12 12.63 -33.19
C TRP A 117 5.02 12.71 -31.94
N GLN A 118 4.67 13.57 -30.97
CA GLN A 118 5.37 13.71 -29.70
C GLN A 118 4.79 12.77 -28.64
N ALA A 119 5.51 12.62 -27.53
CA ALA A 119 4.99 11.92 -26.36
C ALA A 119 3.70 12.58 -25.84
N LEU A 120 2.80 11.79 -25.30
CA LEU A 120 1.58 12.29 -24.64
C LEU A 120 1.95 13.27 -23.50
N ASP A 121 1.23 14.39 -23.41
CA ASP A 121 1.44 15.34 -22.32
C ASP A 121 0.85 14.77 -21.00
N ARG A 122 1.63 14.93 -19.91
CA ARG A 122 1.23 14.51 -18.56
C ARG A 122 -0.07 15.16 -18.08
N ILE A 123 -0.38 16.38 -18.54
CA ILE A 123 -1.60 17.08 -18.16
C ILE A 123 -2.81 16.40 -18.79
N VAL A 124 -2.67 15.87 -19.99
CA VAL A 124 -3.75 15.16 -20.69
C VAL A 124 -4.14 13.89 -19.90
N ILE A 125 -3.17 13.07 -19.51
CA ILE A 125 -3.49 11.87 -18.71
C ILE A 125 -4.01 12.23 -17.32
N TYR A 126 -3.49 13.28 -16.69
CA TYR A 126 -4.02 13.77 -15.42
C TYR A 126 -5.49 14.14 -15.54
N LYS A 127 -5.86 14.98 -16.51
CA LYS A 127 -7.26 15.38 -16.76
C LYS A 127 -8.14 14.17 -17.08
N ALA A 128 -7.64 13.22 -17.87
CA ALA A 128 -8.37 12.00 -18.20
C ALA A 128 -8.64 11.15 -16.95
N LEU A 129 -7.65 10.99 -16.07
CA LEU A 129 -7.78 10.23 -14.83
C LEU A 129 -8.75 10.90 -13.84
N VAL A 130 -8.67 12.23 -13.67
CA VAL A 130 -9.62 13.01 -12.85
C VAL A 130 -11.05 12.82 -13.36
N SER A 131 -11.25 12.94 -14.68
CA SER A 131 -12.57 12.74 -15.30
C SER A 131 -13.10 11.32 -15.09
N ALA A 132 -12.25 10.30 -15.26
CA ALA A 132 -12.64 8.90 -15.03
C ALA A 132 -13.06 8.67 -13.58
N CYS A 133 -12.28 9.12 -12.61
CA CYS A 133 -12.60 8.96 -11.19
C CYS A 133 -13.90 9.68 -10.83
N LYS A 134 -14.13 10.88 -11.36
CA LYS A 134 -15.38 11.62 -11.17
C LYS A 134 -16.60 10.87 -11.75
N CYS A 135 -16.49 10.38 -12.99
CA CYS A 135 -17.58 9.63 -13.63
C CYS A 135 -17.89 8.30 -12.92
N LEU A 136 -16.89 7.69 -12.30
CA LEU A 136 -17.02 6.43 -11.58
C LEU A 136 -17.36 6.60 -10.09
N ASN A 137 -17.50 7.84 -9.60
CA ASN A 137 -17.68 8.17 -8.19
C ASN A 137 -16.58 7.57 -7.31
N ILE A 138 -15.33 7.57 -7.78
CA ILE A 138 -14.17 7.12 -7.02
C ILE A 138 -13.68 8.30 -6.18
N ASN A 139 -13.84 8.20 -4.87
CA ASN A 139 -13.45 9.22 -3.93
C ASN A 139 -11.94 9.10 -3.60
N ALA A 140 -11.10 9.60 -4.50
CA ALA A 140 -9.66 9.69 -4.31
C ALA A 140 -9.14 11.00 -4.91
N ASN A 141 -8.27 11.68 -4.20
CA ASN A 141 -7.60 12.87 -4.73
C ASN A 141 -6.51 12.45 -5.72
N VAL A 142 -6.87 12.38 -7.00
CA VAL A 142 -5.99 11.88 -8.06
C VAL A 142 -5.07 12.95 -8.62
N GLY A 143 -3.84 12.55 -8.96
CA GLY A 143 -2.82 13.43 -9.51
C GLY A 143 -1.80 12.66 -10.36
N THR A 144 -0.77 13.35 -10.79
CA THR A 144 0.30 12.75 -11.63
C THR A 144 1.08 11.63 -10.92
N HIS A 145 0.98 11.53 -9.61
CA HIS A 145 1.61 10.48 -8.80
C HIS A 145 0.67 9.36 -8.39
N THR A 146 -0.63 9.42 -8.71
CA THR A 146 -1.61 8.43 -8.28
C THR A 146 -1.23 7.01 -8.70
N MET A 147 -0.85 6.78 -9.96
CA MET A 147 -0.45 5.45 -10.44
C MET A 147 0.72 4.88 -9.63
N ARG A 148 1.75 5.70 -9.41
CA ARG A 148 2.93 5.30 -8.62
C ARG A 148 2.58 5.09 -7.13
N LYS A 149 1.70 5.90 -6.56
CA LYS A 149 1.20 5.69 -5.19
C LYS A 149 0.34 4.45 -5.09
N THR A 150 -0.48 4.16 -6.09
CA THR A 150 -1.27 2.92 -6.17
C THR A 150 -0.37 1.68 -6.17
N PHE A 151 0.68 1.67 -6.99
CA PHE A 151 1.69 0.61 -6.93
C PHE A 151 2.30 0.49 -5.52
N ALA A 152 2.74 1.61 -4.93
CA ALA A 152 3.38 1.62 -3.61
C ALA A 152 2.45 1.05 -2.53
N TYR A 153 1.20 1.49 -2.51
CA TYR A 153 0.19 1.06 -1.56
C TYR A 153 -0.05 -0.46 -1.64
N HIS A 154 -0.35 -0.97 -2.84
CA HIS A 154 -0.63 -2.40 -3.02
C HIS A 154 0.59 -3.28 -2.80
N HIS A 155 1.78 -2.83 -3.22
CA HIS A 155 3.03 -3.52 -2.97
C HIS A 155 3.29 -3.63 -1.46
N TYR A 156 3.17 -2.53 -0.73
CA TYR A 156 3.35 -2.53 0.72
C TYR A 156 2.29 -3.36 1.45
N LYS A 157 1.02 -3.30 1.03
CA LYS A 157 -0.04 -4.15 1.62
C LYS A 157 0.27 -5.65 1.47
N GLN A 158 0.90 -6.04 0.37
CA GLN A 158 1.24 -7.43 0.07
C GLN A 158 2.52 -7.90 0.76
N TYR A 159 3.58 -7.11 0.72
CA TYR A 159 4.91 -7.54 1.16
C TYR A 159 5.35 -6.96 2.51
N LYS A 160 4.71 -5.88 2.98
CA LYS A 160 5.04 -5.17 4.23
C LYS A 160 6.50 -4.69 4.33
N ASP A 161 7.23 -4.66 3.23
CA ASP A 161 8.65 -4.32 3.16
C ASP A 161 8.86 -2.93 2.55
N ILE A 162 9.22 -1.97 3.42
CA ILE A 162 9.51 -0.59 3.02
C ILE A 162 10.90 -0.50 2.36
N ALA A 163 11.87 -1.31 2.78
CA ALA A 163 13.22 -1.27 2.26
C ALA A 163 13.25 -1.77 0.80
N LEU A 164 12.54 -2.86 0.51
CA LEU A 164 12.35 -3.34 -0.85
C LEU A 164 11.67 -2.27 -1.73
N LEU A 165 10.60 -1.64 -1.24
CA LEU A 165 9.90 -0.60 -1.98
C LEU A 165 10.75 0.65 -2.20
N GLN A 166 11.59 1.01 -1.22
CA GLN A 166 12.58 2.09 -1.34
C GLN A 166 13.57 1.80 -2.47
N THR A 167 14.07 0.58 -2.53
CA THR A 167 14.97 0.11 -3.60
C THR A 167 14.28 0.17 -4.97
N ILE A 168 13.06 -0.37 -5.08
CA ILE A 168 12.25 -0.32 -6.31
C ILE A 168 12.05 1.12 -6.80
N PHE A 169 11.88 2.06 -5.88
CA PHE A 169 11.64 3.46 -6.24
C PHE A 169 12.91 4.29 -6.40
N ASN A 170 14.08 3.75 -6.10
CA ASN A 170 15.34 4.49 -6.03
C ASN A 170 15.24 5.73 -5.10
N HIS A 171 14.51 5.62 -3.99
CA HIS A 171 14.36 6.70 -3.04
C HIS A 171 15.56 6.78 -2.12
N TYR A 172 15.94 8.01 -1.76
CA TYR A 172 17.12 8.26 -0.93
C TYR A 172 16.88 7.88 0.54
N THR A 173 15.65 8.09 1.03
CA THR A 173 15.27 7.76 2.42
C THR A 173 13.95 7.00 2.51
N PRO A 174 13.76 6.22 3.58
CA PRO A 174 12.49 5.53 3.85
C PRO A 174 11.29 6.48 4.00
N GLU A 175 11.50 7.70 4.53
CA GLU A 175 10.46 8.72 4.74
C GLU A 175 9.83 9.13 3.42
N VAL A 176 10.65 9.26 2.37
CA VAL A 176 10.14 9.54 1.01
C VAL A 176 9.24 8.39 0.55
N THR A 177 9.63 7.14 0.81
CA THR A 177 8.84 5.95 0.43
C THR A 177 7.53 5.88 1.20
N LYS A 178 7.54 6.14 2.52
CA LYS A 178 6.33 6.17 3.36
C LYS A 178 5.26 7.12 2.83
N ARG A 179 5.64 8.29 2.28
CA ARG A 179 4.70 9.24 1.65
C ARG A 179 3.97 8.67 0.42
N TYR A 180 4.57 7.69 -0.25
CA TYR A 180 3.95 7.01 -1.41
C TYR A 180 3.03 5.87 -0.98
N ILE A 181 3.29 5.23 0.13
CA ILE A 181 2.44 4.16 0.67
C ILE A 181 1.07 4.71 1.04
N GLY A 182 1.01 5.92 1.63
CA GLY A 182 -0.25 6.60 1.95
C GLY A 182 -1.03 5.88 3.06
N ILE A 183 -0.33 5.42 4.10
CA ILE A 183 -0.95 4.87 5.32
C ILE A 183 -1.81 5.97 5.95
N THR A 184 -3.06 5.65 6.25
CA THR A 184 -4.01 6.54 6.92
C THR A 184 -3.95 6.40 8.43
N GLN A 185 -4.52 7.38 9.16
CA GLN A 185 -4.68 7.27 10.61
C GLN A 185 -5.57 6.08 10.99
N ASP A 186 -6.59 5.79 10.19
CA ASP A 186 -7.47 4.63 10.43
C ASP A 186 -6.70 3.31 10.35
N GLU A 187 -5.80 3.16 9.35
CA GLU A 187 -4.95 1.97 9.26
C GLU A 187 -3.97 1.86 10.43
N ILE A 188 -3.50 3.00 10.97
CA ILE A 188 -2.67 3.03 12.18
C ILE A 188 -3.52 2.59 13.38
N ASN A 189 -4.72 3.15 13.55
CA ASN A 189 -5.62 2.79 14.63
C ASN A 189 -5.99 1.30 14.58
N GLU A 190 -6.33 0.79 13.40
CA GLU A 190 -6.61 -0.63 13.19
C GLU A 190 -5.43 -1.53 13.61
N SER A 191 -4.19 -1.09 13.35
CA SER A 191 -3.01 -1.86 13.74
C SER A 191 -2.85 -1.96 15.25
N TYR A 192 -3.25 -0.92 16.01
CA TYR A 192 -3.27 -0.99 17.48
C TYR A 192 -4.36 -1.93 17.99
N LEU A 193 -5.56 -1.87 17.40
CA LEU A 193 -6.70 -2.68 17.82
C LEU A 193 -6.50 -4.16 17.49
N ASN A 194 -5.79 -4.48 16.42
CA ASN A 194 -5.53 -5.85 15.99
C ASN A 194 -4.22 -6.43 16.55
N LEU A 195 -3.50 -5.66 17.37
CA LEU A 195 -2.30 -6.16 18.04
C LEU A 195 -2.72 -7.16 19.12
N ASN A 196 -2.50 -8.44 18.83
CA ASN A 196 -2.75 -9.51 19.78
C ASN A 196 -1.44 -9.90 20.47
N LEU A 197 -1.38 -9.65 21.77
CA LEU A 197 -0.26 -10.05 22.63
C LEU A 197 -0.61 -11.28 23.48
N GLU A 198 -1.78 -11.84 23.28
CA GLU A 198 -2.15 -13.07 23.96
C GLU A 198 -1.36 -14.25 23.40
N PRO A 199 -0.90 -15.17 24.24
CA PRO A 199 -0.21 -16.36 23.77
C PRO A 199 -1.14 -17.21 22.89
N PRO A 200 -0.60 -18.00 21.95
CA PRO A 200 -1.38 -18.88 21.09
C PRO A 200 -2.36 -19.74 21.89
N ILE A 201 -3.54 -19.95 21.35
CA ILE A 201 -4.63 -20.70 22.00
C ILE A 201 -4.14 -22.07 22.54
N ASP A 202 -3.21 -22.71 21.83
CA ASP A 202 -2.63 -23.99 22.27
C ASP A 202 -1.79 -23.87 23.55
N GLU A 203 -1.07 -22.75 23.74
CA GLU A 203 -0.33 -22.48 24.97
C GLU A 203 -1.26 -22.10 26.11
N LEU A 204 -2.31 -21.31 25.84
CA LEU A 204 -3.37 -21.02 26.80
C LEU A 204 -4.09 -22.29 27.24
N ASN A 205 -4.39 -23.20 26.33
CA ASN A 205 -5.02 -24.48 26.65
C ASN A 205 -4.07 -25.39 27.45
N LYS A 206 -2.79 -25.45 27.11
CA LYS A 206 -1.77 -26.17 27.88
C LYS A 206 -1.64 -25.58 29.31
N ALA A 207 -1.62 -24.25 29.43
CA ALA A 207 -1.57 -23.58 30.73
C ALA A 207 -2.83 -23.83 31.55
N LYS A 208 -4.04 -23.79 30.96
CA LYS A 208 -5.31 -24.14 31.61
C LYS A 208 -5.36 -25.61 32.03
N VAL A 209 -4.89 -26.52 31.19
CA VAL A 209 -4.79 -27.95 31.52
C VAL A 209 -3.80 -28.18 32.68
N SER A 210 -2.62 -27.52 32.62
CA SER A 210 -1.62 -27.60 33.68
C SER A 210 -2.14 -27.02 34.99
N SER A 211 -2.84 -25.88 34.96
CA SER A 211 -3.46 -25.31 36.16
C SER A 211 -4.56 -26.20 36.73
N ARG A 212 -5.40 -26.82 35.90
CA ARG A 212 -6.42 -27.79 36.34
C ARG A 212 -5.80 -29.04 36.95
N ILE A 213 -4.69 -29.55 36.42
CA ILE A 213 -3.96 -30.69 36.99
C ILE A 213 -3.36 -30.31 38.34
N LYS A 214 -2.75 -29.13 38.47
CA LYS A 214 -2.24 -28.62 39.75
C LYS A 214 -3.37 -28.44 40.74
N ALA A 215 -4.49 -27.88 40.32
CA ALA A 215 -5.68 -27.70 41.14
C ALA A 215 -6.23 -29.04 41.69
N ARG A 216 -6.31 -30.08 40.83
CA ARG A 216 -6.75 -31.44 41.26
C ARG A 216 -5.77 -32.06 42.26
N ARG A 217 -4.45 -31.90 42.08
CA ARG A 217 -3.44 -32.40 43.00
C ARG A 217 -3.54 -31.73 44.39
N VAL A 218 -3.70 -30.40 44.41
CA VAL A 218 -3.87 -29.62 45.63
C VAL A 218 -5.18 -30.02 46.32
N SER A 219 -6.27 -30.13 45.57
CA SER A 219 -7.57 -30.61 46.12
C SER A 219 -7.45 -31.99 46.72
N SER A 220 -6.79 -32.94 46.06
CA SER A 220 -6.55 -34.29 46.58
C SER A 220 -5.71 -34.28 47.85
N TYR A 221 -4.65 -33.43 47.87
CA TYR A 221 -3.79 -33.26 49.03
C TYR A 221 -4.56 -32.66 50.22
N CYS A 222 -5.34 -31.62 50.01
CA CYS A 222 -6.17 -30.99 51.01
C CYS A 222 -7.22 -31.96 51.58
N HIS A 223 -7.86 -32.76 50.71
CA HIS A 223 -8.83 -33.78 51.11
C HIS A 223 -8.19 -34.85 52.00
N SER A 224 -7.00 -35.33 51.63
CA SER A 224 -6.25 -36.32 52.46
C SER A 224 -5.84 -35.75 53.81
N TYR A 225 -5.40 -34.47 53.81
CA TYR A 225 -5.00 -33.79 55.06
C TYR A 225 -6.17 -33.59 56.04
N ILE A 226 -7.35 -33.20 55.55
CA ILE A 226 -8.57 -33.02 56.36
C ILE A 226 -9.04 -34.36 56.90
N LYS A 227 -8.98 -35.42 56.09
CA LYS A 227 -9.41 -36.77 56.49
C LYS A 227 -8.52 -37.37 57.57
N ASN A 228 -7.26 -36.98 57.67
CA ASN A 228 -6.29 -37.43 58.64
C ASN A 228 -6.24 -36.61 59.97
N GLY A 229 -7.23 -35.72 60.18
CA GLY A 229 -7.37 -35.00 61.47
C GLY A 229 -6.49 -33.76 61.62
N GLY A 230 -5.89 -33.26 60.55
CA GLY A 230 -5.11 -32.02 60.53
C GLY A 230 -6.00 -30.80 60.80
N THR A 231 -5.95 -30.24 62.00
CA THR A 231 -6.84 -29.14 62.42
C THR A 231 -6.32 -27.75 62.15
N VAL A 232 -5.05 -27.60 61.84
CA VAL A 232 -4.36 -26.28 61.88
C VAL A 232 -4.53 -25.44 60.61
N HIS A 233 -4.95 -25.99 59.50
CA HIS A 233 -5.03 -25.24 58.21
C HIS A 233 -6.35 -25.51 57.48
N LYS A 234 -7.44 -25.80 58.17
CA LYS A 234 -8.75 -26.03 57.54
C LYS A 234 -9.23 -24.81 56.71
N GLU A 235 -9.04 -23.63 57.23
CA GLU A 235 -9.38 -22.35 56.56
C GLU A 235 -8.50 -22.07 55.35
N PHE A 236 -7.21 -22.38 55.44
CA PHE A 236 -6.30 -22.25 54.30
C PHE A 236 -6.63 -23.25 53.17
N ALA A 237 -6.95 -24.49 53.54
CA ALA A 237 -7.35 -25.50 52.57
C ALA A 237 -8.69 -25.17 51.88
N LEU A 238 -9.66 -24.60 52.60
CA LEU A 238 -10.92 -24.12 52.05
C LEU A 238 -10.72 -22.92 51.11
N ASN A 239 -9.94 -21.93 51.51
CA ASN A 239 -9.61 -20.76 50.67
C ASN A 239 -8.87 -21.16 49.39
N VAL A 240 -7.96 -22.12 49.44
CA VAL A 240 -7.28 -22.66 48.24
C VAL A 240 -8.25 -23.39 47.34
N LEU A 241 -9.21 -24.15 47.88
CA LEU A 241 -10.24 -24.81 47.10
C LEU A 241 -11.21 -23.82 46.44
N GLU A 242 -11.59 -22.73 47.10
CA GLU A 242 -12.43 -21.66 46.55
C GLU A 242 -11.72 -20.92 45.42
N LEU A 243 -10.45 -20.56 45.61
CA LEU A 243 -9.62 -19.93 44.55
C LEU A 243 -9.37 -20.82 43.34
N LEU A 244 -9.45 -22.13 43.49
CA LEU A 244 -9.26 -23.10 42.41
C LEU A 244 -10.56 -23.45 41.65
N ASN A 245 -11.71 -23.10 42.24
CA ASN A 245 -13.05 -23.31 41.67
C ASN A 245 -13.65 -22.01 41.05
N ALA A 246 -13.04 -20.84 41.34
CA ALA A 246 -13.36 -19.57 40.71
C ALA A 246 -12.56 -19.38 39.41
#